data_d1b683fa444e012d35de281e0578f2db
#
_entry.id   d1b683fa444e012d35de281e0578f2db
#
_cell.length_a   1.000
_cell.length_b   1.000
_cell.length_c   1.000
_cell.angle_alpha   90.00
_cell.angle_beta   90.00
_cell.angle_gamma   90.00
#
_symmetry.space_group_name_H-M   'P 1'
#
loop_
_entity.id
_entity.type
_entity.pdbx_description
1 polymer ?
#
loop_
_entity_poly.entity_id
_entity_poly.type
_entity_poly.pdbx_seq_one_letter_code
_entity_poly.pdbx_strand_id
1 'polypeptide(L)'
;DTTNTVVDLLPFGEVEEEGTIRFTDRKTELSVVGLKEVLKEPAIMELDEETTVQVTPLEGIIILKLISFDEKPERTKDLDDIHDVLIHYFELNDERFYEILPDIMDEFSEAYFTLEAGAWLAGYDIGKLLNKHESLLKYVIKILENEMNQETGKISRYFYNKAYFEDIETIKRFFKLILKGIEPS
;
A
#
# COMPACT_ATOMS: atom_id res chain seq x y z
N ASP A 1 -5.27 0.33 -34.00
CA ASP A 1 -4.12 -0.33 -33.35
C ASP A 1 -4.67 -1.17 -32.20
N THR A 2 -4.74 -2.48 -32.41
CA THR A 2 -5.08 -3.42 -31.34
C THR A 2 -3.83 -3.63 -30.50
N THR A 3 -3.68 -2.89 -29.42
CA THR A 3 -2.71 -3.21 -28.38
C THR A 3 -3.16 -4.50 -27.71
N ASN A 4 -2.36 -5.56 -27.84
CA ASN A 4 -2.57 -6.80 -27.08
C ASN A 4 -2.29 -6.51 -25.60
N THR A 5 -3.32 -6.07 -24.86
CA THR A 5 -3.24 -5.92 -23.41
C THR A 5 -3.56 -7.27 -22.77
N VAL A 6 -2.62 -7.77 -21.97
CA VAL A 6 -2.86 -8.99 -21.17
C VAL A 6 -3.71 -8.58 -19.97
N VAL A 7 -4.82 -9.30 -19.76
CA VAL A 7 -5.70 -9.13 -18.60
C VAL A 7 -5.68 -10.42 -17.80
N ASP A 8 -5.27 -10.32 -16.54
CA ASP A 8 -5.31 -11.41 -15.59
C ASP A 8 -6.65 -11.36 -14.80
N LEU A 9 -7.35 -12.49 -14.75
CA LEU A 9 -8.56 -12.64 -13.97
C LEU A 9 -8.24 -13.44 -12.70
N LEU A 10 -8.40 -12.79 -11.55
CA LEU A 10 -8.16 -13.39 -10.24
C LEU A 10 -9.51 -13.62 -9.54
N PRO A 11 -9.91 -14.87 -9.28
CA PRO A 11 -11.05 -15.16 -8.41
C PRO A 11 -10.66 -14.85 -6.96
N PHE A 12 -11.61 -14.39 -6.13
CA PHE A 12 -11.44 -14.20 -4.69
C PHE A 12 -12.81 -14.22 -3.98
N GLY A 13 -12.83 -14.11 -2.65
CA GLY A 13 -14.05 -14.11 -1.85
C GLY A 13 -14.52 -15.52 -1.52
N GLU A 14 -15.73 -15.94 -1.92
CA GLU A 14 -16.31 -17.23 -1.53
C GLU A 14 -15.55 -18.47 -2.04
N VAL A 15 -14.64 -18.29 -2.98
CA VAL A 15 -13.83 -19.39 -3.56
C VAL A 15 -12.49 -19.59 -2.85
N GLU A 16 -12.15 -18.72 -1.89
CA GLU A 16 -10.91 -18.80 -1.13
C GLU A 16 -11.09 -19.63 0.15
N GLU A 17 -10.04 -20.33 0.52
CA GLU A 17 -9.89 -21.01 1.80
C GLU A 17 -8.73 -20.38 2.55
N GLU A 18 -9.01 -19.70 3.67
CA GLU A 18 -7.98 -19.01 4.48
C GLU A 18 -7.06 -18.07 3.67
N GLY A 19 -7.63 -17.27 2.78
CA GLY A 19 -6.88 -16.33 1.93
C GLY A 19 -6.08 -16.99 0.80
N THR A 20 -6.37 -18.26 0.48
CA THR A 20 -5.67 -19.00 -0.57
C THR A 20 -6.66 -19.63 -1.54
N ILE A 21 -6.34 -19.54 -2.83
CA ILE A 21 -7.08 -20.25 -3.89
C ILE A 21 -6.20 -21.37 -4.44
N ARG A 22 -6.77 -22.57 -4.51
CA ARG A 22 -6.10 -23.76 -5.05
C ARG A 22 -6.63 -24.09 -6.42
N PHE A 23 -5.77 -24.04 -7.42
CA PHE A 23 -6.09 -24.50 -8.77
C PHE A 23 -5.68 -25.97 -8.92
N THR A 24 -6.65 -26.87 -8.75
CA THR A 24 -6.40 -28.32 -8.78
C THR A 24 -5.80 -28.80 -10.10
N ASP A 25 -6.22 -28.20 -11.22
CA ASP A 25 -5.77 -28.57 -12.56
C ASP A 25 -4.30 -28.21 -12.82
N ARG A 26 -3.81 -27.14 -12.18
CA ARG A 26 -2.46 -26.61 -12.37
C ARG A 26 -1.52 -26.89 -11.20
N LYS A 27 -2.03 -27.49 -10.12
CA LYS A 27 -1.31 -27.67 -8.85
C LYS A 27 -0.65 -26.38 -8.34
N THR A 28 -1.36 -25.26 -8.52
CA THR A 28 -0.88 -23.92 -8.17
C THR A 28 -1.75 -23.36 -7.07
N GLU A 29 -1.13 -22.75 -6.10
CA GLU A 29 -1.80 -22.00 -5.04
C GLU A 29 -1.56 -20.50 -5.25
N LEU A 30 -2.59 -19.70 -5.06
CA LEU A 30 -2.54 -18.24 -5.15
C LEU A 30 -3.00 -17.65 -3.83
N SER A 31 -2.14 -16.86 -3.19
CA SER A 31 -2.55 -16.03 -2.07
C SER A 31 -3.40 -14.87 -2.56
N VAL A 32 -4.54 -14.68 -1.91
CA VAL A 32 -5.49 -13.58 -2.14
C VAL A 32 -5.78 -12.83 -0.84
N VAL A 33 -4.87 -12.94 0.13
CA VAL A 33 -4.96 -12.26 1.43
C VAL A 33 -5.11 -10.75 1.21
N GLY A 34 -6.12 -10.17 1.83
CA GLY A 34 -6.42 -8.74 1.76
C GLY A 34 -7.28 -8.30 0.57
N LEU A 35 -7.42 -9.11 -0.49
CA LEU A 35 -8.21 -8.71 -1.67
C LEU A 35 -9.67 -8.42 -1.32
N LYS A 36 -10.29 -9.29 -0.53
CA LYS A 36 -11.68 -9.15 -0.12
C LYS A 36 -11.94 -7.89 0.71
N GLU A 37 -11.03 -7.59 1.62
CA GLU A 37 -11.10 -6.44 2.51
C GLU A 37 -10.88 -5.14 1.74
N VAL A 38 -9.85 -5.09 0.92
CA VAL A 38 -9.47 -3.92 0.13
C VAL A 38 -10.51 -3.57 -0.94
N LEU A 39 -11.07 -4.58 -1.61
CA LEU A 39 -12.04 -4.37 -2.69
C LEU A 39 -13.50 -4.21 -2.21
N LYS A 40 -13.72 -4.21 -0.90
CA LYS A 40 -15.06 -3.98 -0.34
C LYS A 40 -15.54 -2.53 -0.50
N GLU A 41 -14.62 -1.58 -0.47
CA GLU A 41 -14.88 -0.16 -0.68
C GLU A 41 -13.99 0.36 -1.83
N PRO A 42 -14.28 -0.04 -3.09
CA PRO A 42 -13.46 0.33 -4.22
C PRO A 42 -13.63 1.83 -4.55
N ALA A 43 -12.60 2.44 -5.12
CA ALA A 43 -12.73 3.74 -5.74
C ALA A 43 -13.50 3.62 -7.07
N ILE A 44 -14.31 4.63 -7.38
CA ILE A 44 -15.03 4.70 -8.65
C ILE A 44 -14.27 5.64 -9.59
N MET A 45 -13.93 5.13 -10.77
CA MET A 45 -13.26 5.90 -11.81
C MET A 45 -14.18 6.00 -13.02
N GLU A 46 -14.40 7.22 -13.50
CA GLU A 46 -15.10 7.50 -14.75
C GLU A 46 -14.10 7.42 -15.91
N LEU A 47 -14.34 6.53 -16.86
CA LEU A 47 -13.53 6.41 -18.08
C LEU A 47 -14.02 7.30 -19.21
N ASP A 48 -15.35 7.44 -19.30
CA ASP A 48 -16.06 8.32 -20.23
C ASP A 48 -17.46 8.63 -19.69
N GLU A 49 -18.29 9.37 -20.46
CA GLU A 49 -19.63 9.81 -20.05
C GLU A 49 -20.60 8.66 -19.69
N GLU A 50 -20.36 7.45 -20.18
CA GLU A 50 -21.24 6.30 -19.99
C GLU A 50 -20.61 5.17 -19.19
N THR A 51 -19.27 5.20 -18.96
CA THR A 51 -18.53 4.07 -18.43
C THR A 51 -17.85 4.42 -17.12
N THR A 52 -18.22 3.74 -16.06
CA THR A 52 -17.51 3.77 -14.78
C THR A 52 -16.91 2.40 -14.45
N VAL A 53 -15.76 2.39 -13.80
CA VAL A 53 -15.12 1.16 -13.31
C VAL A 53 -14.81 1.27 -11.82
N GLN A 54 -14.85 0.15 -11.15
CA GLN A 54 -14.36 0.02 -9.78
C GLN A 54 -12.88 -0.31 -9.82
N VAL A 55 -12.08 0.46 -9.10
CA VAL A 55 -10.63 0.26 -9.01
C VAL A 55 -10.21 0.12 -7.55
N THR A 56 -9.11 -0.58 -7.33
CA THR A 56 -8.49 -0.65 -6.02
C THR A 56 -8.04 0.75 -5.60
N PRO A 57 -8.42 1.25 -4.41
CA PRO A 57 -7.93 2.53 -3.92
C PRO A 57 -6.41 2.49 -3.69
N LEU A 58 -5.74 3.63 -3.69
CA LEU A 58 -4.27 3.70 -3.62
C LEU A 58 -3.69 3.04 -2.37
N GLU A 59 -4.30 3.29 -1.21
CA GLU A 59 -3.95 2.63 0.06
C GLU A 59 -4.15 1.12 -0.01
N GLY A 60 -5.16 0.66 -0.74
CA GLY A 60 -5.41 -0.75 -1.00
C GLY A 60 -4.30 -1.38 -1.85
N ILE A 61 -3.78 -0.66 -2.86
CA ILE A 61 -2.63 -1.11 -3.65
C ILE A 61 -1.41 -1.28 -2.73
N ILE A 62 -1.13 -0.31 -1.87
CA ILE A 62 -0.02 -0.40 -0.90
C ILE A 62 -0.16 -1.65 -0.02
N ILE A 63 -1.35 -1.88 0.57
CA ILE A 63 -1.61 -3.04 1.41
C ILE A 63 -1.32 -4.35 0.68
N LEU A 64 -1.92 -4.53 -0.50
CA LEU A 64 -1.77 -5.77 -1.28
C LEU A 64 -0.33 -6.02 -1.72
N LYS A 65 0.40 -4.96 -2.07
CA LYS A 65 1.81 -5.04 -2.47
C LYS A 65 2.73 -5.36 -1.30
N LEU A 66 2.51 -4.78 -0.12
CA LEU A 66 3.23 -5.10 1.11
C LEU A 66 3.08 -6.58 1.46
N ILE A 67 1.84 -7.09 1.46
CA ILE A 67 1.54 -8.50 1.74
C ILE A 67 2.19 -9.41 0.71
N SER A 68 2.02 -9.10 -0.58
CA SER A 68 2.57 -9.89 -1.67
C SER A 68 4.09 -9.99 -1.61
N PHE A 69 4.77 -8.91 -1.24
CA PHE A 69 6.23 -8.90 -1.06
C PHE A 69 6.66 -9.64 0.21
N ASP A 70 5.94 -9.50 1.34
CA ASP A 70 6.26 -10.24 2.57
C ASP A 70 6.18 -11.76 2.37
N GLU A 71 5.14 -12.22 1.65
CA GLU A 71 4.96 -13.63 1.29
C GLU A 71 5.98 -14.13 0.25
N LYS A 72 6.35 -13.28 -0.72
CA LYS A 72 7.26 -13.63 -1.84
C LYS A 72 8.26 -12.51 -2.09
N PRO A 73 9.37 -12.46 -1.33
CA PRO A 73 10.36 -11.37 -1.43
C PRO A 73 11.08 -11.25 -2.79
N GLU A 74 10.95 -12.22 -3.66
CA GLU A 74 11.42 -12.13 -5.06
C GLU A 74 10.59 -11.18 -5.93
N ARG A 75 9.40 -10.79 -5.50
CA ARG A 75 8.50 -9.86 -6.21
C ARG A 75 8.90 -8.41 -6.01
N THR A 76 10.12 -8.07 -6.36
CA THR A 76 10.67 -6.71 -6.14
C THR A 76 9.95 -5.61 -6.91
N LYS A 77 9.22 -5.94 -7.99
CA LYS A 77 8.35 -4.98 -8.68
C LYS A 77 7.24 -4.42 -7.80
N ASP A 78 6.77 -5.21 -6.83
CA ASP A 78 5.76 -4.74 -5.88
C ASP A 78 6.29 -3.56 -5.05
N LEU A 79 7.60 -3.48 -4.83
CA LEU A 79 8.24 -2.36 -4.13
C LEU A 79 8.37 -1.11 -5.00
N ASP A 80 8.62 -1.27 -6.31
CA ASP A 80 8.61 -0.15 -7.25
C ASP A 80 7.19 0.47 -7.30
N ASP A 81 6.15 -0.38 -7.35
CA ASP A 81 4.75 0.08 -7.34
C ASP A 81 4.39 0.81 -6.04
N ILE A 82 4.86 0.29 -4.87
CA ILE A 82 4.66 0.97 -3.57
C ILE A 82 5.32 2.34 -3.58
N HIS A 83 6.58 2.42 -4.03
CA HIS A 83 7.30 3.68 -4.12
C HIS A 83 6.54 4.70 -4.98
N ASP A 84 6.14 4.29 -6.20
CA ASP A 84 5.47 5.17 -7.15
C ASP A 84 4.13 5.70 -6.61
N VAL A 85 3.36 4.86 -5.92
CA VAL A 85 2.12 5.31 -5.25
C VAL A 85 2.43 6.31 -4.15
N LEU A 86 3.42 6.02 -3.30
CA LEU A 86 3.70 6.83 -2.12
C LEU A 86 4.28 8.22 -2.45
N ILE A 87 5.14 8.35 -3.47
CA ILE A 87 5.71 9.67 -3.84
C ILE A 87 4.66 10.63 -4.41
N HIS A 88 3.58 10.08 -4.99
CA HIS A 88 2.48 10.88 -5.54
C HIS A 88 1.27 10.97 -4.61
N TYR A 89 1.32 10.30 -3.44
CA TYR A 89 0.14 10.18 -2.57
C TYR A 89 -0.39 11.53 -2.10
N PHE A 90 0.52 12.44 -1.71
CA PHE A 90 0.14 13.78 -1.27
C PHE A 90 -0.49 14.59 -2.40
N GLU A 91 0.15 14.63 -3.58
CA GLU A 91 -0.34 15.42 -4.72
C GLU A 91 -1.73 14.99 -5.19
N LEU A 92 -2.05 13.70 -5.06
CA LEU A 92 -3.34 13.14 -5.43
C LEU A 92 -4.43 13.32 -4.35
N ASN A 93 -4.05 13.74 -3.14
CA ASN A 93 -4.93 13.79 -1.96
C ASN A 93 -4.71 15.04 -1.09
N ASP A 94 -4.10 16.10 -1.60
CA ASP A 94 -3.71 17.29 -0.83
C ASP A 94 -4.90 18.01 -0.19
N GLU A 95 -6.03 18.13 -0.88
CA GLU A 95 -7.26 18.71 -0.34
C GLU A 95 -7.70 17.98 0.93
N ARG A 96 -7.70 16.64 0.90
CA ARG A 96 -8.07 15.79 2.05
C ARG A 96 -7.07 15.92 3.20
N PHE A 97 -5.79 16.05 2.90
CA PHE A 97 -4.76 16.24 3.92
C PHE A 97 -5.02 17.53 4.72
N TYR A 98 -5.33 18.63 4.04
CA TYR A 98 -5.63 19.90 4.70
C TYR A 98 -6.99 19.91 5.43
N GLU A 99 -7.93 19.05 5.05
CA GLU A 99 -9.17 18.86 5.82
C GLU A 99 -8.94 18.12 7.13
N ILE A 100 -8.05 17.12 7.14
CA ILE A 100 -7.74 16.31 8.31
C ILE A 100 -6.84 17.07 9.27
N LEU A 101 -5.86 17.84 8.76
CA LEU A 101 -4.85 18.62 9.49
C LEU A 101 -4.28 17.85 10.68
N PRO A 102 -3.34 16.94 10.46
CA PRO A 102 -2.78 16.11 11.53
C PRO A 102 -2.09 16.94 12.61
N ASP A 103 -2.27 16.55 13.87
CA ASP A 103 -1.63 17.20 15.02
C ASP A 103 -0.10 17.17 14.95
N ILE A 104 0.47 16.34 14.06
CA ILE A 104 1.92 16.19 13.86
C ILE A 104 2.48 17.08 12.75
N MET A 105 1.76 18.10 12.29
CA MET A 105 2.21 19.00 11.23
C MET A 105 3.62 19.56 11.48
N ASP A 106 3.92 19.91 12.73
CA ASP A 106 5.23 20.47 13.13
C ASP A 106 6.37 19.43 13.07
N GLU A 107 6.05 18.14 12.92
CA GLU A 107 7.06 17.09 12.81
C GLU A 107 7.53 16.88 11.36
N PHE A 108 6.80 17.37 10.37
CA PHE A 108 7.19 17.22 8.96
C PHE A 108 8.37 18.12 8.61
N SER A 109 9.33 17.57 7.88
CA SER A 109 10.46 18.32 7.37
C SER A 109 10.04 19.29 6.26
N GLU A 110 10.48 20.54 6.29
CA GLU A 110 10.22 21.47 5.20
C GLU A 110 10.77 20.96 3.86
N ALA A 111 11.94 20.29 3.88
CA ALA A 111 12.59 19.78 2.67
C ALA A 111 11.87 18.55 2.05
N TYR A 112 11.16 17.77 2.87
CA TYR A 112 10.50 16.53 2.45
C TYR A 112 9.01 16.57 2.75
N PHE A 113 8.41 17.75 2.90
CA PHE A 113 7.04 17.92 3.36
C PHE A 113 6.03 17.06 2.56
N THR A 114 6.03 17.16 1.25
CA THR A 114 5.05 16.43 0.40
C THR A 114 5.20 14.92 0.54
N LEU A 115 6.42 14.42 0.64
CA LEU A 115 6.70 13.01 0.81
C LEU A 115 6.27 12.52 2.20
N GLU A 116 6.61 13.26 3.24
CA GLU A 116 6.29 12.92 4.63
C GLU A 116 4.79 13.03 4.93
N ALA A 117 4.14 14.07 4.42
CA ALA A 117 2.70 14.25 4.51
C ALA A 117 1.95 13.14 3.73
N GLY A 118 2.44 12.78 2.55
CA GLY A 118 1.90 11.67 1.76
C GLY A 118 2.03 10.33 2.48
N ALA A 119 3.17 10.07 3.11
CA ALA A 119 3.38 8.85 3.88
C ALA A 119 2.43 8.76 5.08
N TRP A 120 2.27 9.86 5.83
CA TRP A 120 1.32 9.91 6.94
C TRP A 120 -0.12 9.72 6.47
N LEU A 121 -0.52 10.40 5.39
CA LEU A 121 -1.87 10.31 4.84
C LEU A 121 -2.18 8.90 4.31
N ALA A 122 -1.23 8.25 3.65
CA ALA A 122 -1.36 6.86 3.23
C ALA A 122 -1.59 5.94 4.43
N GLY A 123 -0.85 6.16 5.52
CA GLY A 123 -1.07 5.46 6.79
C GLY A 123 -2.46 5.68 7.36
N TYR A 124 -2.94 6.92 7.40
CA TYR A 124 -4.28 7.27 7.85
C TYR A 124 -5.37 6.53 7.04
N ASP A 125 -5.24 6.51 5.73
CA ASP A 125 -6.18 5.84 4.86
C ASP A 125 -6.11 4.31 4.99
N ILE A 126 -4.92 3.72 5.17
CA ILE A 126 -4.75 2.30 5.51
C ILE A 126 -5.47 1.97 6.83
N GLY A 127 -5.26 2.77 7.87
CA GLY A 127 -5.92 2.59 9.15
C GLY A 127 -7.45 2.66 9.03
N LYS A 128 -7.95 3.63 8.26
CA LYS A 128 -9.37 3.81 7.99
C LYS A 128 -9.96 2.63 7.21
N LEU A 129 -9.29 2.18 6.15
CA LEU A 129 -9.73 1.05 5.32
C LEU A 129 -9.79 -0.25 6.12
N LEU A 130 -8.81 -0.48 7.00
CA LEU A 130 -8.68 -1.71 7.75
C LEU A 130 -9.27 -1.66 9.17
N ASN A 131 -9.97 -0.59 9.57
CA ASN A 131 -10.49 -0.40 10.94
C ASN A 131 -11.41 -1.53 11.44
N LYS A 132 -12.06 -2.26 10.54
CA LYS A 132 -12.95 -3.40 10.82
C LYS A 132 -12.27 -4.75 10.57
N HIS A 133 -10.99 -4.75 10.20
CA HIS A 133 -10.22 -5.93 9.79
C HIS A 133 -8.95 -6.07 10.63
N GLU A 134 -9.12 -6.20 11.94
CA GLU A 134 -8.04 -6.13 12.95
C GLU A 134 -6.86 -7.09 12.65
N SER A 135 -7.13 -8.31 12.19
CA SER A 135 -6.07 -9.28 11.88
C SER A 135 -5.20 -8.82 10.72
N LEU A 136 -5.83 -8.28 9.67
CA LEU A 136 -5.13 -7.77 8.50
C LEU A 136 -4.37 -6.48 8.83
N LEU A 137 -4.98 -5.58 9.61
CA LEU A 137 -4.33 -4.37 10.09
C LEU A 137 -3.06 -4.69 10.89
N LYS A 138 -3.14 -5.62 11.86
CA LYS A 138 -1.98 -6.09 12.63
C LYS A 138 -0.90 -6.70 11.74
N TYR A 139 -1.28 -7.40 10.69
CA TYR A 139 -0.32 -7.97 9.75
C TYR A 139 0.43 -6.88 8.98
N VAL A 140 -0.28 -5.89 8.45
CA VAL A 140 0.33 -4.74 7.77
C VAL A 140 1.24 -3.94 8.71
N ILE A 141 0.78 -3.63 9.93
CA ILE A 141 1.60 -2.97 10.96
C ILE A 141 2.88 -3.75 11.20
N LYS A 142 2.80 -5.07 11.38
CA LYS A 142 3.97 -5.92 11.60
C LYS A 142 4.97 -5.87 10.46
N ILE A 143 4.53 -5.83 9.21
CA ILE A 143 5.41 -5.66 8.04
C ILE A 143 6.15 -4.33 8.15
N LEU A 144 5.43 -3.23 8.39
CA LEU A 144 6.02 -1.89 8.51
C LEU A 144 6.97 -1.77 9.71
N GLU A 145 6.61 -2.34 10.87
CA GLU A 145 7.46 -2.36 12.06
C GLU A 145 8.77 -3.13 11.83
N ASN A 146 8.73 -4.23 11.08
CA ASN A 146 9.94 -4.98 10.73
C ASN A 146 10.93 -4.10 9.97
N GLU A 147 10.46 -3.19 9.11
CA GLU A 147 11.33 -2.24 8.40
C GLU A 147 11.96 -1.21 9.32
N MET A 148 11.31 -0.88 10.45
CA MET A 148 11.83 0.04 11.46
C MET A 148 12.83 -0.61 12.42
N ASN A 149 12.57 -1.86 12.82
CA ASN A 149 13.31 -2.56 13.89
C ASN A 149 14.56 -3.31 13.38
N GLN A 150 14.64 -3.60 12.09
CA GLN A 150 15.83 -4.21 11.50
C GLN A 150 16.86 -3.12 11.16
N GLU A 151 18.15 -3.42 11.38
CA GLU A 151 19.25 -2.51 11.03
C GLU A 151 19.20 -2.11 9.54
N THR A 152 18.70 -3.03 8.69
CA THR A 152 18.28 -2.76 7.32
C THR A 152 17.13 -3.70 6.95
N GLY A 153 15.90 -3.21 6.93
CA GLY A 153 14.75 -3.97 6.43
C GLY A 153 14.89 -4.29 4.94
N LYS A 154 14.16 -5.27 4.45
CA LYS A 154 14.24 -5.70 3.04
C LYS A 154 13.76 -4.62 2.09
N ILE A 155 12.65 -3.93 2.42
CA ILE A 155 12.09 -2.84 1.64
C ILE A 155 13.02 -1.63 1.70
N SER A 156 13.48 -1.28 2.90
CA SER A 156 14.39 -0.16 3.13
C SER A 156 15.69 -0.33 2.35
N ARG A 157 16.26 -1.55 2.34
CA ARG A 157 17.45 -1.87 1.56
C ARG A 157 17.20 -1.76 0.06
N TYR A 158 16.04 -2.23 -0.40
CA TYR A 158 15.69 -2.13 -1.82
C TYR A 158 15.58 -0.68 -2.25
N PHE A 159 14.87 0.15 -1.50
CA PHE A 159 14.71 1.57 -1.80
C PHE A 159 16.04 2.32 -1.81
N TYR A 160 16.91 2.02 -0.84
CA TYR A 160 18.26 2.59 -0.80
C TYR A 160 19.10 2.16 -2.01
N ASN A 161 19.10 0.89 -2.38
CA ASN A 161 19.86 0.38 -3.52
C ASN A 161 19.37 0.93 -4.87
N LYS A 162 18.09 1.28 -4.97
CA LYS A 162 17.49 1.93 -6.14
C LYS A 162 17.75 3.45 -6.17
N ALA A 163 18.38 3.99 -5.12
CA ALA A 163 18.57 5.43 -4.95
C ALA A 163 17.25 6.23 -4.96
N TYR A 164 16.16 5.62 -4.48
CA TYR A 164 14.88 6.29 -4.33
C TYR A 164 14.92 7.34 -3.22
N PHE A 165 15.79 7.14 -2.22
CA PHE A 165 16.03 8.05 -1.11
C PHE A 165 17.54 8.21 -0.90
N GLU A 166 17.95 9.34 -0.32
CA GLU A 166 19.36 9.67 -0.10
C GLU A 166 20.02 8.76 0.94
N ASP A 167 19.27 8.38 1.98
CA ASP A 167 19.79 7.55 3.07
C ASP A 167 18.70 6.67 3.73
N ILE A 168 19.15 5.69 4.54
CA ILE A 168 18.27 4.73 5.21
C ILE A 168 17.46 5.39 6.33
N GLU A 169 17.95 6.40 6.99
CA GLU A 169 17.22 7.07 8.08
C GLU A 169 16.01 7.82 7.54
N THR A 170 16.13 8.45 6.38
CA THR A 170 15.00 9.03 5.64
C THR A 170 13.95 7.98 5.32
N ILE A 171 14.37 6.79 4.86
CA ILE A 171 13.43 5.69 4.57
C ILE A 171 12.72 5.21 5.84
N LYS A 172 13.44 5.02 6.93
CA LYS A 172 12.84 4.62 8.22
C LYS A 172 11.87 5.66 8.74
N ARG A 173 12.22 6.94 8.63
CA ARG A 173 11.35 8.05 8.99
C ARG A 173 10.05 8.00 8.20
N PHE A 174 10.14 7.71 6.92
CA PHE A 174 9.00 7.54 6.03
C PHE A 174 8.05 6.42 6.51
N PHE A 175 8.56 5.21 6.79
CA PHE A 175 7.75 4.12 7.34
C PHE A 175 7.17 4.44 8.72
N LYS A 176 7.92 5.17 9.56
CA LYS A 176 7.41 5.65 10.85
C LYS A 176 6.21 6.57 10.69
N LEU A 177 6.20 7.43 9.68
CA LEU A 177 5.08 8.32 9.41
C LEU A 177 3.85 7.56 8.91
N ILE A 178 4.03 6.52 8.07
CA ILE A 178 2.93 5.62 7.72
C ILE A 178 2.33 4.99 8.99
N LEU A 179 3.15 4.44 9.88
CA LEU A 179 2.68 3.86 11.15
C LEU A 179 1.94 4.87 12.02
N LYS A 180 2.43 6.10 12.13
CA LYS A 180 1.75 7.18 12.86
C LYS A 180 0.40 7.55 12.23
N GLY A 181 0.28 7.49 10.92
CA GLY A 181 -0.98 7.70 10.22
C GLY A 181 -2.00 6.59 10.50
N ILE A 182 -1.56 5.33 10.58
CA ILE A 182 -2.43 4.18 10.87
C ILE A 182 -3.07 4.31 12.26
N GLU A 183 -2.34 4.81 13.24
CA GLU A 183 -2.79 5.00 14.64
C GLU A 183 -2.68 6.49 15.01
N PRO A 184 -3.52 7.37 14.42
CA PRO A 184 -3.52 8.77 14.82
C PRO A 184 -3.92 8.90 16.29
N SER A 185 -3.13 9.64 17.04
CA SER A 185 -3.26 9.88 18.48
C SER A 185 -4.60 10.50 18.87
#